data_0d4837c194b72fce03012ec68ebe3db7
#
_entry.id   0d4837c194b72fce03012ec68ebe3db7
#
_cell.length_a   1.000
_cell.length_b   1.000
_cell.length_c   1.000
_cell.angle_alpha   90.00
_cell.angle_beta   90.00
_cell.angle_gamma   90.00
#
_symmetry.space_group_name_H-M   'P 1'
#
loop_
_entity.id
_entity.type
_entity.pdbx_description
1 polymer ?
#
loop_
_entity_poly.entity_id
_entity_poly.type
_entity_poly.pdbx_seq_one_letter_code
_entity_poly.pdbx_strand_id
1 'polypeptide(L)'
;GEVEFVATDCGASVVIASHDKAISIQGVKEKSEVRELIAFGEEALPAGMLSFNDLLAGNEDEFETVDVDTNSLSTIGYTSGTTGHPKGACLSHRNILLNVAMTALMHQRSDRDTVVTALPCPHVYGNVVMSGAIQTGMTLVLHPAFDEKTIMQSIQEHKATLFEGVPTMFMF
;
A
#
# COMPACT_ATOMS: atom_id res chain seq x y z
N GLY A 1 2.69 -18.27 11.81
CA GLY A 1 1.42 -17.75 11.25
C GLY A 1 1.62 -17.23 9.82
N GLU A 2 0.58 -16.66 9.22
CA GLU A 2 0.63 -16.19 7.81
C GLU A 2 1.73 -15.15 7.57
N VAL A 3 1.86 -14.17 8.45
CA VAL A 3 2.91 -13.14 8.36
C VAL A 3 4.31 -13.74 8.47
N GLU A 4 4.49 -14.72 9.34
CA GLU A 4 5.76 -15.44 9.48
C GLU A 4 6.11 -16.20 8.20
N PHE A 5 5.13 -16.87 7.61
CA PHE A 5 5.30 -17.56 6.32
C PHE A 5 5.73 -16.56 5.23
N VAL A 6 4.98 -15.47 5.07
CA VAL A 6 5.26 -14.43 4.07
C VAL A 6 6.64 -13.81 4.27
N ALA A 7 6.97 -13.43 5.51
CA ALA A 7 8.27 -12.82 5.82
C ALA A 7 9.46 -13.75 5.52
N THR A 8 9.29 -15.05 5.79
CA THR A 8 10.31 -16.06 5.51
C THR A 8 10.43 -16.34 4.01
N ASP A 9 9.29 -16.50 3.32
CA ASP A 9 9.23 -16.82 1.90
C ASP A 9 9.84 -15.72 1.01
N CYS A 10 9.61 -14.45 1.34
CA CYS A 10 10.17 -13.33 0.59
C CYS A 10 11.51 -12.79 1.14
N GLY A 11 12.04 -13.36 2.22
CA GLY A 11 13.27 -12.89 2.84
C GLY A 11 13.18 -11.44 3.36
N ALA A 12 12.02 -11.08 3.94
CA ALA A 12 11.80 -9.72 4.43
C ALA A 12 12.79 -9.38 5.55
N SER A 13 13.50 -8.26 5.43
CA SER A 13 14.41 -7.76 6.46
C SER A 13 13.78 -6.71 7.38
N VAL A 14 12.71 -6.06 6.93
CA VAL A 14 11.96 -5.05 7.69
C VAL A 14 10.48 -5.33 7.56
N VAL A 15 9.73 -5.20 8.66
CA VAL A 15 8.26 -5.24 8.66
C VAL A 15 7.74 -3.92 9.21
N ILE A 16 6.83 -3.28 8.46
CA ILE A 16 6.14 -2.07 8.89
C ILE A 16 4.67 -2.43 9.07
N ALA A 17 4.11 -2.16 10.25
CA ALA A 17 2.74 -2.53 10.58
C ALA A 17 2.08 -1.53 11.54
N SER A 18 0.74 -1.54 11.62
CA SER A 18 0.04 -0.83 12.68
C SER A 18 0.43 -1.40 14.05
N HIS A 19 0.33 -0.57 15.10
CA HIS A 19 0.67 -0.92 16.47
C HIS A 19 0.15 -2.31 16.89
N ASP A 20 -1.16 -2.55 16.78
CA ASP A 20 -1.76 -3.84 17.17
C ASP A 20 -1.22 -5.03 16.39
N LYS A 21 -0.99 -4.83 15.08
CA LYS A 21 -0.42 -5.87 14.22
C LYS A 21 1.04 -6.14 14.56
N ALA A 22 1.82 -5.10 14.77
CA ALA A 22 3.23 -5.22 15.15
C ALA A 22 3.39 -6.03 16.45
N ILE A 23 2.57 -5.76 17.47
CA ILE A 23 2.55 -6.54 18.71
C ILE A 23 2.20 -8.00 18.44
N SER A 24 1.18 -8.27 17.61
CA SER A 24 0.74 -9.63 17.33
C SER A 24 1.77 -10.48 16.58
N ILE A 25 2.75 -9.84 15.94
CA ILE A 25 3.80 -10.49 15.12
C ILE A 25 5.21 -10.33 15.70
N GLN A 26 5.34 -9.90 16.96
CA GLN A 26 6.66 -9.67 17.61
C GLN A 26 7.61 -10.88 17.45
N GLY A 27 7.11 -12.11 17.53
CA GLY A 27 7.91 -13.33 17.36
C GLY A 27 8.40 -13.61 15.93
N VAL A 28 8.08 -12.77 14.95
CA VAL A 28 8.54 -12.96 13.55
C VAL A 28 10.06 -12.79 13.43
N LYS A 29 10.67 -11.91 14.25
CA LYS A 29 12.12 -11.67 14.27
C LYS A 29 12.92 -12.93 14.66
N GLU A 30 12.35 -13.79 15.50
CA GLU A 30 13.03 -15.02 15.98
C GLU A 30 12.99 -16.16 14.94
N LYS A 31 12.08 -16.07 13.96
CA LYS A 31 11.75 -17.15 13.05
C LYS A 31 11.97 -16.83 11.58
N SER A 32 12.46 -15.63 11.27
CA SER A 32 12.68 -15.15 9.92
C SER A 32 13.93 -14.27 9.84
N GLU A 33 14.22 -13.72 8.68
CA GLU A 33 15.33 -12.77 8.45
C GLU A 33 14.98 -11.33 8.85
N VAL A 34 13.80 -11.10 9.42
CA VAL A 34 13.34 -9.77 9.85
C VAL A 34 14.24 -9.22 10.96
N ARG A 35 14.93 -8.12 10.67
CA ARG A 35 15.82 -7.41 11.59
C ARG A 35 15.09 -6.33 12.35
N GLU A 36 14.19 -5.60 11.65
CA GLU A 36 13.47 -4.48 12.23
C GLU A 36 11.97 -4.62 12.09
N LEU A 37 11.29 -4.28 13.19
CA LEU A 37 9.84 -4.19 13.25
C LEU A 37 9.47 -2.75 13.57
N ILE A 38 8.85 -2.07 12.61
CA ILE A 38 8.48 -0.66 12.69
C ILE A 38 6.96 -0.59 12.86
N ALA A 39 6.51 0.10 13.89
CA ALA A 39 5.10 0.27 14.15
C ALA A 39 4.66 1.72 13.95
N PHE A 40 3.49 1.92 13.36
CA PHE A 40 2.84 3.22 13.27
C PHE A 40 1.59 3.24 14.16
N GLY A 41 1.35 4.40 14.76
CA GLY A 41 0.31 4.66 15.76
C GLY A 41 0.83 5.61 16.84
N GLU A 42 -0.05 6.03 17.74
CA GLU A 42 0.27 6.98 18.82
C GLU A 42 0.57 6.29 20.16
N GLU A 43 0.44 4.97 20.24
CA GLU A 43 0.56 4.22 21.48
C GLU A 43 2.02 3.87 21.79
N ALA A 44 2.33 3.68 23.06
CA ALA A 44 3.66 3.29 23.51
C ALA A 44 4.06 1.90 22.97
N LEU A 45 5.23 1.82 22.36
CA LEU A 45 5.70 0.60 21.74
C LEU A 45 6.45 -0.31 22.75
N PRO A 46 6.28 -1.64 22.62
CA PRO A 46 7.11 -2.60 23.34
C PRO A 46 8.59 -2.46 22.97
N ALA A 47 9.47 -2.90 23.90
CA ALA A 47 10.89 -2.92 23.66
C ALA A 47 11.25 -3.74 22.39
N GLY A 48 12.17 -3.23 21.58
CA GLY A 48 12.64 -3.89 20.36
C GLY A 48 11.85 -3.58 19.09
N MET A 49 10.88 -2.66 19.17
CA MET A 49 10.19 -2.07 18.02
C MET A 49 10.61 -0.62 17.82
N LEU A 50 10.63 -0.18 16.57
CA LEU A 50 10.89 1.21 16.20
C LEU A 50 9.56 1.95 15.93
N SER A 51 9.48 3.21 16.36
CA SER A 51 8.36 4.08 16.04
C SER A 51 8.54 4.66 14.64
N PHE A 52 7.53 4.49 13.79
CA PHE A 52 7.50 5.12 12.47
C PHE A 52 7.56 6.65 12.55
N ASN A 53 6.83 7.23 13.51
CA ASN A 53 6.80 8.68 13.71
C ASN A 53 8.14 9.23 14.17
N ASP A 54 8.85 8.51 15.07
CA ASP A 54 10.18 8.93 15.53
C ASP A 54 11.21 8.85 14.41
N LEU A 55 11.09 7.83 13.55
CA LEU A 55 11.95 7.71 12.37
C LEU A 55 11.73 8.87 11.39
N LEU A 56 10.48 9.29 11.17
CA LEU A 56 10.18 10.45 10.33
C LEU A 56 10.70 11.76 10.94
N ALA A 57 10.52 11.95 12.25
CA ALA A 57 10.93 13.17 12.95
C ALA A 57 12.47 13.29 13.07
N GLY A 58 13.18 12.19 13.06
CA GLY A 58 14.65 12.13 13.25
C GLY A 58 15.46 12.16 11.96
N ASN A 59 14.82 12.17 10.79
CA ASN A 59 15.53 12.11 9.51
C ASN A 59 15.31 13.38 8.67
N GLU A 60 16.24 13.60 7.74
CA GLU A 60 16.17 14.67 6.76
C GLU A 60 15.05 14.36 5.75
N ASP A 61 14.47 15.41 5.17
CA ASP A 61 13.41 15.34 4.16
C ASP A 61 13.97 15.26 2.71
N GLU A 62 15.28 15.29 2.57
CA GLU A 62 15.96 15.10 1.28
C GLU A 62 16.29 13.62 1.03
N PHE A 63 15.94 13.12 -0.13
CA PHE A 63 16.19 11.77 -0.58
C PHE A 63 16.75 11.74 -1.99
N GLU A 64 17.90 11.10 -2.17
CA GLU A 64 18.46 10.87 -3.50
C GLU A 64 17.81 9.64 -4.14
N THR A 65 17.16 9.84 -5.28
CA THR A 65 16.53 8.73 -6.02
C THR A 65 17.57 7.75 -6.53
N VAL A 66 17.45 6.49 -6.15
CA VAL A 66 18.33 5.43 -6.64
C VAL A 66 17.91 4.99 -8.03
N ASP A 67 18.85 4.99 -8.98
CA ASP A 67 18.63 4.46 -10.31
C ASP A 67 18.64 2.91 -10.27
N VAL A 68 17.55 2.30 -10.74
CA VAL A 68 17.36 0.86 -10.72
C VAL A 68 16.97 0.33 -12.09
N ASP A 69 17.40 -0.90 -12.43
CA ASP A 69 16.89 -1.57 -13.63
C ASP A 69 15.37 -1.78 -13.53
N THR A 70 14.65 -1.28 -14.50
CA THR A 70 13.19 -1.39 -14.57
C THR A 70 12.68 -2.83 -14.60
N ASN A 71 13.51 -3.80 -14.98
CA ASN A 71 13.17 -5.22 -14.94
C ASN A 71 13.46 -5.87 -13.59
N SER A 72 14.12 -5.16 -12.65
CA SER A 72 14.34 -5.69 -11.30
C SER A 72 13.03 -5.82 -10.53
N LEU A 73 13.02 -6.69 -9.53
CA LEU A 73 11.88 -6.93 -8.64
C LEU A 73 11.55 -5.65 -7.87
N SER A 74 10.29 -5.25 -7.92
CA SER A 74 9.75 -4.11 -7.17
C SER A 74 8.81 -4.57 -6.06
N THR A 75 7.93 -5.49 -6.35
CA THR A 75 6.84 -5.87 -5.44
C THR A 75 6.59 -7.37 -5.50
N ILE A 76 6.35 -7.97 -4.34
CA ILE A 76 5.82 -9.33 -4.23
C ILE A 76 4.42 -9.23 -3.64
N GLY A 77 3.40 -9.42 -4.49
CA GLY A 77 2.00 -9.38 -4.08
C GLY A 77 1.52 -10.77 -3.67
N TYR A 78 1.25 -10.98 -2.38
CA TYR A 78 0.73 -12.27 -1.91
C TYR A 78 -0.77 -12.37 -2.12
N THR A 79 -1.20 -13.51 -2.67
CA THR A 79 -2.61 -13.85 -2.85
C THR A 79 -2.95 -15.12 -2.07
N SER A 80 -4.20 -15.23 -1.61
CA SER A 80 -4.72 -16.47 -1.01
C SER A 80 -4.77 -17.55 -2.09
N GLY A 81 -3.74 -18.39 -2.12
CA GLY A 81 -3.67 -19.50 -3.08
C GLY A 81 -4.79 -20.53 -2.85
N THR A 82 -5.30 -21.13 -3.91
CA THR A 82 -6.27 -22.23 -3.86
C THR A 82 -5.72 -23.50 -3.20
N THR A 83 -4.42 -23.56 -2.92
CA THR A 83 -3.69 -24.73 -2.39
C THR A 83 -3.30 -24.60 -0.92
N GLY A 84 -3.84 -23.64 -0.17
CA GLY A 84 -3.68 -23.53 1.29
C GLY A 84 -2.55 -22.61 1.76
N HIS A 85 -1.53 -22.33 0.95
CA HIS A 85 -0.49 -21.35 1.27
C HIS A 85 -0.57 -20.13 0.34
N PRO A 86 -0.34 -18.91 0.86
CA PRO A 86 -0.24 -17.72 0.02
C PRO A 86 0.85 -17.89 -1.04
N LYS A 87 0.62 -17.32 -2.23
CA LYS A 87 1.59 -17.29 -3.33
C LYS A 87 2.00 -15.87 -3.63
N GLY A 88 3.31 -15.62 -3.68
CA GLY A 88 3.88 -14.32 -3.99
C GLY A 88 4.01 -14.10 -5.50
N ALA A 89 3.21 -13.20 -6.06
CA ALA A 89 3.38 -12.74 -7.45
C ALA A 89 4.49 -11.69 -7.52
N CYS A 90 5.57 -12.01 -8.20
CA CYS A 90 6.70 -11.12 -8.40
C CYS A 90 6.40 -10.12 -9.53
N LEU A 91 6.47 -8.83 -9.23
CA LEU A 91 6.25 -7.74 -10.16
C LEU A 91 7.50 -6.88 -10.26
N SER A 92 7.98 -6.63 -11.49
CA SER A 92 9.07 -5.68 -11.73
C SER A 92 8.58 -4.23 -11.67
N HIS A 93 9.50 -3.27 -11.53
CA HIS A 93 9.20 -1.86 -11.69
C HIS A 93 8.48 -1.57 -13.01
N ARG A 94 8.92 -2.21 -14.10
CA ARG A 94 8.30 -2.09 -15.42
C ARG A 94 6.86 -2.57 -15.43
N ASN A 95 6.53 -3.69 -14.76
CA ASN A 95 5.15 -4.18 -14.70
C ASN A 95 4.22 -3.16 -14.04
N ILE A 96 4.65 -2.59 -12.93
CA ILE A 96 3.85 -1.59 -12.19
C ILE A 96 3.71 -0.31 -13.01
N LEU A 97 4.82 0.26 -13.46
CA LEU A 97 4.82 1.53 -14.18
C LEU A 97 4.00 1.47 -15.47
N LEU A 98 4.12 0.39 -16.26
CA LEU A 98 3.32 0.21 -17.47
C LEU A 98 1.84 0.06 -17.16
N ASN A 99 1.48 -0.73 -16.14
CA ASN A 99 0.08 -0.92 -15.77
C ASN A 99 -0.56 0.42 -15.36
N VAL A 100 0.14 1.20 -14.53
CA VAL A 100 -0.31 2.52 -14.07
C VAL A 100 -0.44 3.49 -15.25
N ALA A 101 0.56 3.55 -16.13
CA ALA A 101 0.55 4.42 -17.30
C ALA A 101 -0.58 4.06 -18.28
N MET A 102 -0.79 2.78 -18.56
CA MET A 102 -1.87 2.31 -19.42
C MET A 102 -3.26 2.63 -18.83
N THR A 103 -3.41 2.45 -17.52
CA THR A 103 -4.66 2.80 -16.81
C THR A 103 -4.92 4.30 -16.86
N ALA A 104 -3.89 5.12 -16.61
CA ALA A 104 -3.99 6.57 -16.71
C ALA A 104 -4.39 7.02 -18.12
N LEU A 105 -3.79 6.44 -19.15
CA LEU A 105 -4.11 6.74 -20.55
C LEU A 105 -5.54 6.30 -20.91
N MET A 106 -5.94 5.10 -20.52
CA MET A 106 -7.26 4.55 -20.80
C MET A 106 -8.39 5.37 -20.17
N HIS A 107 -8.17 5.86 -18.95
CA HIS A 107 -9.13 6.68 -18.21
C HIS A 107 -8.91 8.19 -18.39
N GLN A 108 -7.95 8.58 -19.23
CA GLN A 108 -7.60 9.99 -19.51
C GLN A 108 -7.28 10.80 -18.23
N ARG A 109 -6.62 10.15 -17.27
CA ARG A 109 -6.28 10.75 -15.98
C ARG A 109 -5.23 11.85 -16.13
N SER A 110 -5.39 12.91 -15.36
CA SER A 110 -4.50 14.08 -15.37
C SER A 110 -4.33 14.68 -13.96
N ASP A 111 -3.48 15.69 -13.84
CA ASP A 111 -3.26 16.49 -12.63
C ASP A 111 -4.49 17.32 -12.21
N ARG A 112 -5.50 17.43 -13.09
CA ARG A 112 -6.76 18.13 -12.81
C ARG A 112 -7.82 17.25 -12.16
N ASP A 113 -7.57 15.95 -12.10
CA ASP A 113 -8.51 15.00 -11.56
C ASP A 113 -8.42 14.91 -10.04
N THR A 114 -9.57 14.68 -9.45
CA THR A 114 -9.70 14.29 -8.04
C THR A 114 -10.40 12.95 -7.99
N VAL A 115 -9.70 11.93 -7.50
CA VAL A 115 -10.23 10.59 -7.35
C VAL A 115 -10.60 10.31 -5.90
N VAL A 116 -11.81 9.84 -5.67
CA VAL A 116 -12.25 9.30 -4.37
C VAL A 116 -12.24 7.78 -4.44
N THR A 117 -11.71 7.12 -3.41
CA THR A 117 -11.71 5.66 -3.32
C THR A 117 -11.70 5.16 -1.88
N ALA A 118 -12.21 3.95 -1.67
CA ALA A 118 -12.05 3.16 -0.45
C ALA A 118 -11.44 1.78 -0.77
N LEU A 119 -10.73 1.67 -1.89
CA LEU A 119 -10.04 0.44 -2.25
C LEU A 119 -8.85 0.20 -1.31
N PRO A 120 -8.67 -1.02 -0.81
CA PRO A 120 -7.50 -1.34 0.02
C PRO A 120 -6.20 -1.15 -0.78
N CYS A 121 -5.30 -0.29 -0.31
CA CYS A 121 -4.01 -0.02 -0.98
C CYS A 121 -3.14 -1.27 -1.21
N PRO A 122 -3.14 -2.30 -0.32
CA PRO A 122 -2.39 -3.54 -0.56
C PRO A 122 -2.94 -4.39 -1.70
N HIS A 123 -4.21 -4.21 -2.06
CA HIS A 123 -4.79 -4.89 -3.22
C HIS A 123 -4.27 -4.28 -4.51
N VAL A 124 -4.03 -5.11 -5.54
CA VAL A 124 -3.45 -4.68 -6.82
C VAL A 124 -4.19 -3.48 -7.43
N TYR A 125 -5.51 -3.44 -7.36
CA TYR A 125 -6.29 -2.32 -7.88
C TYR A 125 -6.10 -1.04 -7.06
N GLY A 126 -6.16 -1.12 -5.73
CA GLY A 126 -5.87 0.04 -4.86
C GLY A 126 -4.45 0.57 -5.07
N ASN A 127 -3.47 -0.33 -5.25
CA ASN A 127 -2.10 0.06 -5.57
C ASN A 127 -1.99 0.82 -6.89
N VAL A 128 -2.70 0.37 -7.95
CA VAL A 128 -2.74 1.08 -9.25
C VAL A 128 -3.37 2.46 -9.13
N VAL A 129 -4.42 2.62 -8.33
CA VAL A 129 -5.06 3.94 -8.10
C VAL A 129 -4.11 4.87 -7.36
N MET A 130 -3.49 4.40 -6.28
CA MET A 130 -2.53 5.18 -5.48
C MET A 130 -1.29 5.57 -6.29
N SER A 131 -0.67 4.61 -6.98
CA SER A 131 0.49 4.88 -7.85
C SER A 131 0.13 5.77 -9.04
N GLY A 132 -1.10 5.65 -9.54
CA GLY A 132 -1.64 6.52 -10.57
C GLY A 132 -1.75 7.96 -10.12
N ALA A 133 -2.16 8.21 -8.87
CA ALA A 133 -2.21 9.55 -8.31
C ALA A 133 -0.81 10.19 -8.27
N ILE A 134 0.20 9.43 -7.83
CA ILE A 134 1.59 9.91 -7.81
C ILE A 134 2.09 10.18 -9.23
N GLN A 135 1.85 9.27 -10.18
CA GLN A 135 2.36 9.39 -11.55
C GLN A 135 1.72 10.54 -12.34
N THR A 136 0.44 10.79 -12.17
CA THR A 136 -0.31 11.81 -12.92
C THR A 136 -0.38 13.16 -12.21
N GLY A 137 -0.08 13.21 -10.91
CA GLY A 137 -0.24 14.42 -10.09
C GLY A 137 -1.70 14.69 -9.67
N MET A 138 -2.64 13.75 -9.90
CA MET A 138 -4.03 13.91 -9.51
C MET A 138 -4.19 13.88 -7.97
N THR A 139 -5.25 14.50 -7.48
CA THR A 139 -5.60 14.45 -6.06
C THR A 139 -6.24 13.10 -5.71
N LEU A 140 -5.72 12.44 -4.68
CA LEU A 140 -6.28 11.20 -4.14
C LEU A 140 -6.95 11.47 -2.79
N VAL A 141 -8.25 11.18 -2.72
CA VAL A 141 -9.03 11.17 -1.49
C VAL A 141 -9.29 9.71 -1.10
N LEU A 142 -8.53 9.24 -0.12
CA LEU A 142 -8.54 7.84 0.31
C LEU A 142 -9.33 7.66 1.60
N HIS A 143 -10.33 6.79 1.56
CA HIS A 143 -11.10 6.39 2.73
C HIS A 143 -10.63 5.04 3.27
N PRO A 144 -10.55 4.88 4.61
CA PRO A 144 -10.09 3.63 5.22
C PRO A 144 -11.08 2.47 5.05
N ALA A 145 -12.35 2.78 4.82
CA ALA A 145 -13.43 1.82 4.59
C ALA A 145 -14.51 2.43 3.71
N PHE A 146 -15.26 1.58 3.02
CA PHE A 146 -16.41 2.01 2.24
C PHE A 146 -17.62 2.24 3.15
N ASP A 147 -18.17 3.45 3.08
CA ASP A 147 -19.47 3.84 3.63
C ASP A 147 -20.13 4.77 2.61
N GLU A 148 -21.31 4.42 2.13
CA GLU A 148 -21.92 5.11 1.00
C GLU A 148 -22.16 6.60 1.24
N LYS A 149 -22.56 6.99 2.46
CA LYS A 149 -22.80 8.40 2.80
C LYS A 149 -21.50 9.19 2.83
N THR A 150 -20.49 8.64 3.48
CA THR A 150 -19.16 9.26 3.57
C THR A 150 -18.54 9.43 2.19
N ILE A 151 -18.66 8.42 1.32
CA ILE A 151 -18.15 8.49 -0.05
C ILE A 151 -18.90 9.55 -0.86
N MET A 152 -20.24 9.58 -0.81
CA MET A 152 -21.04 10.58 -1.54
C MET A 152 -20.77 12.01 -1.05
N GLN A 153 -20.61 12.21 0.27
CA GLN A 153 -20.21 13.50 0.82
C GLN A 153 -18.82 13.90 0.32
N SER A 154 -17.88 12.98 0.35
CA SER A 154 -16.51 13.22 -0.10
C SER A 154 -16.44 13.59 -1.59
N ILE A 155 -17.21 12.90 -2.44
CA ILE A 155 -17.34 13.24 -3.86
C ILE A 155 -17.84 14.68 -4.04
N GLN A 156 -18.84 15.08 -3.28
CA GLN A 156 -19.40 16.44 -3.33
C GLN A 156 -18.42 17.49 -2.80
N GLU A 157 -17.82 17.26 -1.65
CA GLU A 157 -16.91 18.20 -0.97
C GLU A 157 -15.64 18.45 -1.78
N HIS A 158 -15.03 17.39 -2.28
CA HIS A 158 -13.80 17.47 -3.06
C HIS A 158 -14.04 17.71 -4.55
N LYS A 159 -15.31 17.80 -4.99
CA LYS A 159 -15.68 17.92 -6.41
C LYS A 159 -15.01 16.84 -7.26
N ALA A 160 -15.04 15.61 -6.77
CA ALA A 160 -14.34 14.51 -7.40
C ALA A 160 -14.78 14.31 -8.85
N THR A 161 -13.81 14.10 -9.73
CA THR A 161 -14.01 13.81 -11.16
C THR A 161 -14.06 12.31 -11.41
N LEU A 162 -13.51 11.51 -10.50
CA LEU A 162 -13.44 10.06 -10.60
C LEU A 162 -13.82 9.41 -9.26
N PHE A 163 -14.53 8.30 -9.34
CA PHE A 163 -14.70 7.35 -8.23
C PHE A 163 -14.20 5.97 -8.65
N GLU A 164 -13.25 5.45 -7.91
CA GLU A 164 -12.68 4.12 -8.14
C GLU A 164 -13.18 3.14 -7.08
N GLY A 165 -13.86 2.09 -7.52
CA GLY A 165 -14.46 1.11 -6.62
C GLY A 165 -14.65 -0.26 -7.28
N VAL A 166 -14.95 -1.25 -6.46
CA VAL A 166 -15.36 -2.59 -6.92
C VAL A 166 -16.87 -2.61 -7.21
N PRO A 167 -17.37 -3.54 -8.05
CA PRO A 167 -18.78 -3.57 -8.45
C PRO A 167 -19.77 -3.50 -7.29
N THR A 168 -19.45 -4.12 -6.15
CA THR A 168 -20.31 -4.08 -4.95
C THR A 168 -20.50 -2.68 -4.37
N MET A 169 -19.54 -1.77 -4.57
CA MET A 169 -19.64 -0.38 -4.10
C MET A 169 -20.60 0.48 -4.92
N PHE A 170 -21.02 -0.01 -6.11
CA PHE A 170 -21.97 0.67 -6.98
C PHE A 170 -23.39 0.08 -6.89
N MET A 171 -23.62 -0.87 -5.98
CA MET A 171 -24.90 -1.56 -5.83
C MET A 171 -25.75 -0.99 -4.68
N PHE A 172 -25.25 0.03 -3.97
CA PHE A 172 -25.90 0.67 -2.82
C PHE A 172 -26.33 2.10 -3.14
#